data_74fbf32802ba8ba54a6f2af2835652eb
#
_entry.id   74fbf32802ba8ba54a6f2af2835652eb
#
_cell.length_a   1.000
_cell.length_b   1.000
_cell.length_c   1.000
_cell.angle_alpha   90.00
_cell.angle_beta   90.00
_cell.angle_gamma   90.00
#
_symmetry.space_group_name_H-M   'P 1'
#
loop_
_entity.id
_entity.type
_entity.pdbx_description
1 polymer ?
#
loop_
_entity_poly.entity_id
_entity_poly.type
_entity_poly.pdbx_seq_one_letter_code
_entity_poly.pdbx_strand_id
1 'polypeptide(L)'
;MSDIHQNKILILDFGSQYTQLIARRVREIGVYCELVPYDVNPYFIENFNPNGIILSGGPDTVSQIDSARAPNIVFDLKIPILGICYGMQTMAVQLGGDARSAKKAEFGFARIRARNHSKLLSGISDEINSEGHGLLDVWMSHGIEVTKLPNNFELIASTNNCPIAGFANNEKNYFGLQFHPEVTHTKQGIRILERFVTTICQCEKNWTTENIINNLLKKI
;
A
#
# COMPACT_ATOMS: atom_id res chain seq x y z
N MET A 1 -21.18 19.11 11.01
CA MET A 1 -19.72 18.93 11.04
C MET A 1 -19.46 17.46 10.96
N SER A 2 -18.67 17.00 10.01
CA SER A 2 -18.32 15.58 9.84
C SER A 2 -17.44 15.09 10.99
N ASP A 3 -17.67 13.88 11.44
CA ASP A 3 -16.78 13.20 12.38
C ASP A 3 -15.42 12.98 11.71
N ILE A 4 -14.34 13.50 12.29
CA ILE A 4 -12.97 13.37 11.77
C ILE A 4 -12.47 11.92 11.72
N HIS A 5 -13.14 11.00 12.42
CA HIS A 5 -12.86 9.57 12.45
C HIS A 5 -13.82 8.74 11.58
N GLN A 6 -14.75 9.38 10.86
CA GLN A 6 -15.75 8.69 10.05
C GLN A 6 -15.11 7.89 8.93
N ASN A 7 -14.12 8.50 8.24
CA ASN A 7 -13.33 7.83 7.21
C ASN A 7 -11.92 7.58 7.76
N LYS A 8 -11.46 6.35 7.71
CA LYS A 8 -10.22 5.94 8.36
C LYS A 8 -9.51 4.79 7.67
N ILE A 9 -8.20 4.87 7.69
CA ILE A 9 -7.29 3.85 7.15
C ILE A 9 -6.65 3.10 8.31
N LEU A 10 -6.60 1.79 8.22
CA LEU A 10 -5.82 0.96 9.13
C LEU A 10 -4.50 0.59 8.47
N ILE A 11 -3.40 0.77 9.20
CA ILE A 11 -2.06 0.41 8.73
C ILE A 11 -1.56 -0.74 9.60
N LEU A 12 -1.29 -1.90 9.00
CA LEU A 12 -0.67 -3.04 9.68
C LEU A 12 0.85 -2.94 9.55
N ASP A 13 1.53 -2.87 10.70
CA ASP A 13 2.98 -2.72 10.80
C ASP A 13 3.68 -4.08 10.81
N PHE A 14 4.41 -4.39 9.73
CA PHE A 14 5.26 -5.56 9.62
C PHE A 14 6.72 -5.29 10.04
N GLY A 15 6.98 -4.18 10.74
CA GLY A 15 8.30 -3.84 11.29
C GLY A 15 9.19 -3.01 10.36
N SER A 16 8.64 -2.36 9.34
CA SER A 16 9.42 -1.48 8.47
C SER A 16 9.81 -0.19 9.19
N GLN A 17 11.05 0.24 9.00
CA GLN A 17 11.49 1.59 9.40
C GLN A 17 10.68 2.72 8.73
N TYR A 18 9.94 2.43 7.66
CA TYR A 18 9.13 3.42 6.93
C TYR A 18 7.65 3.40 7.32
N THR A 19 7.19 2.51 8.23
CA THR A 19 5.77 2.39 8.56
C THR A 19 5.18 3.69 9.13
N GLN A 20 5.92 4.37 10.02
CA GLN A 20 5.51 5.68 10.54
C GLN A 20 5.40 6.75 9.44
N LEU A 21 6.21 6.64 8.40
CA LEU A 21 6.15 7.56 7.26
C LEU A 21 4.88 7.34 6.43
N ILE A 22 4.41 6.10 6.29
CA ILE A 22 3.10 5.80 5.66
C ILE A 22 2.00 6.53 6.43
N ALA A 23 1.94 6.37 7.76
CA ALA A 23 0.94 7.03 8.59
C ALA A 23 1.00 8.56 8.48
N ARG A 24 2.21 9.11 8.47
CA ARG A 24 2.43 10.54 8.28
C ARG A 24 1.88 11.01 6.91
N ARG A 25 2.18 10.30 5.81
CA ARG A 25 1.69 10.66 4.48
C ARG A 25 0.16 10.61 4.39
N VAL A 26 -0.47 9.60 4.96
CA VAL A 26 -1.94 9.50 5.00
C VAL A 26 -2.55 10.68 5.76
N ARG A 27 -1.96 11.09 6.88
CA ARG A 27 -2.40 12.26 7.65
C ARG A 27 -2.13 13.59 6.94
N GLU A 28 -1.01 13.72 6.23
CA GLU A 28 -0.68 14.89 5.38
C GLU A 28 -1.68 15.03 4.22
N ILE A 29 -2.23 13.92 3.69
CA ILE A 29 -3.32 13.94 2.70
C ILE A 29 -4.63 14.45 3.32
N GLY A 30 -4.76 14.42 4.64
CA GLY A 30 -5.95 14.85 5.37
C GLY A 30 -6.90 13.69 5.73
N VAL A 31 -6.41 12.46 5.81
CA VAL A 31 -7.19 11.27 6.18
C VAL A 31 -6.71 10.72 7.52
N TYR A 32 -7.66 10.37 8.40
CA TYR A 32 -7.32 9.71 9.66
C TYR A 32 -6.80 8.30 9.43
N CYS A 33 -5.78 7.91 10.18
CA CYS A 33 -5.28 6.53 10.18
C CYS A 33 -4.79 6.09 11.54
N GLU A 34 -4.90 4.80 11.83
CA GLU A 34 -4.25 4.13 12.95
C GLU A 34 -3.20 3.14 12.46
N LEU A 35 -2.15 3.01 13.24
CA LEU A 35 -1.05 2.10 13.04
C LEU A 35 -1.09 1.06 14.16
N VAL A 36 -1.16 -0.22 13.78
CA VAL A 36 -1.20 -1.35 14.72
C VAL A 36 -0.25 -2.46 14.26
N PRO A 37 0.23 -3.33 15.15
CA PRO A 37 1.04 -4.49 14.77
C PRO A 37 0.29 -5.40 13.77
N TYR A 38 1.04 -6.08 12.90
CA TYR A 38 0.46 -6.97 11.87
C TYR A 38 -0.38 -8.12 12.46
N ASP A 39 -0.07 -8.56 13.68
CA ASP A 39 -0.71 -9.65 14.42
C ASP A 39 -1.83 -9.16 15.37
N VAL A 40 -2.31 -7.93 15.17
CA VAL A 40 -3.42 -7.37 15.93
C VAL A 40 -4.63 -8.31 15.92
N ASN A 41 -5.35 -8.36 17.06
CA ASN A 41 -6.54 -9.18 17.20
C ASN A 41 -7.54 -8.89 16.06
N PRO A 42 -8.00 -9.91 15.32
CA PRO A 42 -9.01 -9.75 14.26
C PRO A 42 -10.25 -8.96 14.67
N TYR A 43 -10.71 -9.14 15.90
CA TYR A 43 -11.85 -8.40 16.45
C TYR A 43 -11.61 -6.88 16.53
N PHE A 44 -10.35 -6.46 16.75
CA PHE A 44 -10.01 -5.04 16.67
C PHE A 44 -10.22 -4.49 15.26
N ILE A 45 -9.80 -5.22 14.22
CA ILE A 45 -9.93 -4.80 12.83
C ILE A 45 -11.40 -4.63 12.44
N GLU A 46 -12.26 -5.60 12.84
CA GLU A 46 -13.71 -5.53 12.61
C GLU A 46 -14.34 -4.33 13.29
N ASN A 47 -14.04 -4.11 14.57
CA ASN A 47 -14.61 -2.98 15.33
C ASN A 47 -14.06 -1.63 14.87
N PHE A 48 -12.81 -1.58 14.43
CA PHE A 48 -12.24 -0.37 13.85
C PHE A 48 -12.98 0.02 12.57
N ASN A 49 -13.49 -0.95 11.81
CA ASN A 49 -14.26 -0.74 10.58
C ASN A 49 -13.58 0.25 9.61
N PRO A 50 -12.40 -0.07 9.07
CA PRO A 50 -11.64 0.82 8.19
C PRO A 50 -12.27 0.93 6.80
N ASN A 51 -12.06 2.07 6.12
CA ASN A 51 -12.41 2.24 4.71
C ASN A 51 -11.39 1.55 3.78
N GLY A 52 -10.19 1.31 4.26
CA GLY A 52 -9.14 0.58 3.57
C GLY A 52 -8.00 0.21 4.49
N ILE A 53 -7.19 -0.76 4.07
CA ILE A 53 -6.06 -1.27 4.83
C ILE A 53 -4.77 -1.09 4.04
N ILE A 54 -3.70 -0.65 4.72
CA ILE A 54 -2.35 -0.64 4.15
C ILE A 54 -1.52 -1.67 4.91
N LEU A 55 -0.91 -2.60 4.18
CA LEU A 55 0.08 -3.55 4.69
C LEU A 55 1.46 -2.94 4.46
N SER A 56 2.19 -2.62 5.51
CA SER A 56 3.50 -1.98 5.41
C SER A 56 4.59 -2.91 4.86
N GLY A 57 5.77 -2.36 4.62
CA GLY A 57 6.99 -3.14 4.46
C GLY A 57 7.39 -3.85 5.77
N GLY A 58 8.39 -4.70 5.69
CA GLY A 58 8.94 -5.43 6.83
C GLY A 58 10.32 -6.00 6.52
N PRO A 59 11.12 -6.32 7.55
CA PRO A 59 12.46 -6.90 7.39
C PRO A 59 12.44 -8.40 7.09
N ASP A 60 11.31 -9.07 7.31
CA ASP A 60 11.22 -10.52 7.23
C ASP A 60 11.26 -11.06 5.79
N THR A 61 11.51 -12.34 5.69
CA THR A 61 11.47 -13.10 4.43
C THR A 61 10.16 -13.86 4.34
N VAL A 62 9.28 -13.46 3.42
CA VAL A 62 7.91 -14.02 3.28
C VAL A 62 7.87 -15.52 2.95
N SER A 63 8.96 -16.11 2.47
CA SER A 63 9.04 -17.53 2.10
C SER A 63 9.29 -18.49 3.28
N GLN A 64 9.51 -17.98 4.49
CA GLN A 64 9.69 -18.82 5.69
C GLN A 64 8.32 -19.22 6.26
N ILE A 65 8.25 -20.39 6.93
CA ILE A 65 7.01 -20.93 7.49
C ILE A 65 6.43 -20.01 8.56
N ASP A 66 7.27 -19.44 9.41
CA ASP A 66 6.88 -18.57 10.52
C ASP A 66 6.89 -17.07 10.15
N SER A 67 6.89 -16.76 8.85
CA SER A 67 6.87 -15.38 8.39
C SER A 67 5.60 -14.64 8.85
N ALA A 68 5.74 -13.36 9.17
CA ALA A 68 4.63 -12.49 9.53
C ALA A 68 3.52 -12.49 8.45
N ARG A 69 2.27 -12.71 8.86
CA ARG A 69 1.09 -12.75 7.99
C ARG A 69 0.02 -11.80 8.49
N ALA A 70 -0.69 -11.19 7.57
CA ALA A 70 -1.88 -10.44 7.92
C ALA A 70 -2.98 -11.40 8.44
N PRO A 71 -3.78 -11.03 9.45
CA PRO A 71 -4.94 -11.82 9.84
C PRO A 71 -5.88 -12.03 8.65
N ASN A 72 -6.47 -13.23 8.52
CA ASN A 72 -7.34 -13.56 7.38
C ASN A 72 -8.51 -12.61 7.22
N ILE A 73 -9.03 -12.07 8.33
CA ILE A 73 -10.11 -11.08 8.32
C ILE A 73 -9.84 -9.87 7.40
N VAL A 74 -8.55 -9.50 7.20
CA VAL A 74 -8.15 -8.42 6.29
C VAL A 74 -8.69 -8.66 4.87
N PHE A 75 -8.67 -9.91 4.41
CA PHE A 75 -9.16 -10.29 3.09
C PHE A 75 -10.66 -10.61 3.06
N ASP A 76 -11.24 -10.96 4.21
CA ASP A 76 -12.66 -11.30 4.36
C ASP A 76 -13.55 -10.06 4.39
N LEU A 77 -13.06 -8.92 4.85
CA LEU A 77 -13.77 -7.64 4.90
C LEU A 77 -14.12 -7.08 3.51
N LYS A 78 -13.45 -7.53 2.45
CA LYS A 78 -13.67 -7.09 1.05
C LYS A 78 -13.58 -5.57 0.85
N ILE A 79 -12.76 -4.90 1.63
CA ILE A 79 -12.43 -3.47 1.51
C ILE A 79 -11.12 -3.30 0.75
N PRO A 80 -10.81 -2.10 0.22
CA PRO A 80 -9.55 -1.84 -0.49
C PRO A 80 -8.31 -2.16 0.34
N ILE A 81 -7.31 -2.79 -0.29
CA ILE A 81 -6.03 -3.14 0.33
C ILE A 81 -4.87 -2.65 -0.53
N LEU A 82 -3.88 -2.02 0.11
CA LEU A 82 -2.59 -1.67 -0.50
C LEU A 82 -1.46 -2.36 0.26
N GLY A 83 -0.77 -3.31 -0.38
CA GLY A 83 0.46 -3.91 0.14
C GLY A 83 1.70 -3.19 -0.40
N ILE A 84 2.63 -2.82 0.49
CA ILE A 84 3.88 -2.14 0.16
C ILE A 84 5.05 -3.06 0.52
N CYS A 85 5.93 -3.34 -0.43
CA CYS A 85 7.14 -4.16 -0.26
C CYS A 85 6.78 -5.53 0.37
N TYR A 86 7.12 -5.79 1.63
CA TYR A 86 6.73 -7.01 2.34
C TYR A 86 5.21 -7.22 2.36
N GLY A 87 4.42 -6.16 2.57
CA GLY A 87 2.96 -6.20 2.54
C GLY A 87 2.40 -6.68 1.19
N MET A 88 3.04 -6.30 0.08
CA MET A 88 2.73 -6.84 -1.25
C MET A 88 3.04 -8.34 -1.32
N GLN A 89 4.21 -8.75 -0.83
CA GLN A 89 4.67 -10.15 -0.89
C GLN A 89 3.80 -11.06 -0.02
N THR A 90 3.47 -10.66 1.21
CA THR A 90 2.60 -11.45 2.09
C THR A 90 1.19 -11.56 1.54
N MET A 91 0.64 -10.49 0.96
CA MET A 91 -0.66 -10.52 0.26
C MET A 91 -0.63 -11.49 -0.92
N ALA A 92 0.43 -11.46 -1.74
CA ALA A 92 0.56 -12.38 -2.86
C ALA A 92 0.52 -13.85 -2.41
N VAL A 93 1.34 -14.20 -1.40
CA VAL A 93 1.43 -15.57 -0.88
C VAL A 93 0.11 -16.01 -0.23
N GLN A 94 -0.52 -15.17 0.60
CA GLN A 94 -1.78 -15.50 1.27
C GLN A 94 -2.95 -15.68 0.29
N LEU A 95 -2.90 -15.06 -0.88
CA LEU A 95 -3.93 -15.17 -1.91
C LEU A 95 -3.61 -16.23 -2.99
N GLY A 96 -2.57 -17.07 -2.78
CA GLY A 96 -2.24 -18.21 -3.66
C GLY A 96 -1.25 -17.92 -4.78
N GLY A 97 -0.57 -16.77 -4.71
CA GLY A 97 0.63 -16.46 -5.49
C GLY A 97 1.89 -17.10 -4.87
N ASP A 98 3.05 -16.62 -5.30
CA ASP A 98 4.36 -17.07 -4.81
C ASP A 98 5.35 -15.92 -4.76
N ALA A 99 6.28 -15.96 -3.80
CA ALA A 99 7.37 -15.01 -3.67
C ALA A 99 8.66 -15.74 -3.27
N ARG A 100 9.78 -15.34 -3.87
CA ARG A 100 11.08 -16.00 -3.70
C ARG A 100 12.20 -14.99 -3.65
N SER A 101 13.39 -15.45 -3.29
CA SER A 101 14.61 -14.63 -3.39
C SER A 101 14.77 -14.11 -4.82
N ALA A 102 14.94 -12.81 -4.95
CA ALA A 102 15.19 -12.17 -6.22
C ALA A 102 16.53 -12.62 -6.79
N LYS A 103 16.60 -12.80 -8.11
CA LYS A 103 17.87 -13.09 -8.79
C LYS A 103 18.88 -11.95 -8.59
N LYS A 104 18.38 -10.72 -8.52
CA LYS A 104 19.14 -9.52 -8.24
C LYS A 104 18.32 -8.63 -7.30
N ALA A 105 18.82 -8.44 -6.08
CA ALA A 105 18.21 -7.53 -5.13
C ALA A 105 18.29 -6.09 -5.64
N GLU A 106 17.23 -5.32 -5.41
CA GLU A 106 17.16 -3.90 -5.78
C GLU A 106 17.08 -3.03 -4.52
N PHE A 107 18.09 -2.18 -4.35
CA PHE A 107 18.16 -1.19 -3.27
C PHE A 107 18.46 0.18 -3.87
N GLY A 108 17.62 1.17 -3.56
CA GLY A 108 17.78 2.52 -4.05
C GLY A 108 16.88 2.86 -5.24
N PHE A 109 17.36 3.76 -6.08
CA PHE A 109 16.63 4.25 -7.25
C PHE A 109 16.37 3.14 -8.27
N ALA A 110 15.13 3.09 -8.75
CA ALA A 110 14.73 2.30 -9.91
C ALA A 110 13.72 3.07 -10.76
N ARG A 111 13.68 2.77 -12.05
CA ARG A 111 12.67 3.28 -12.97
C ARG A 111 11.75 2.15 -13.37
N ILE A 112 10.48 2.25 -13.01
CA ILE A 112 9.45 1.25 -13.34
C ILE A 112 8.63 1.68 -14.56
N ARG A 113 8.16 0.72 -15.33
CA ARG A 113 7.10 0.91 -16.30
C ARG A 113 5.75 0.74 -15.60
N ALA A 114 4.99 1.84 -15.47
CA ALA A 114 3.64 1.83 -14.94
C ALA A 114 2.61 1.56 -16.04
N ARG A 115 1.62 0.71 -15.74
CA ARG A 115 0.56 0.34 -16.69
C ARG A 115 -0.72 1.11 -16.38
N ASN A 116 -1.28 1.78 -17.37
CA ASN A 116 -2.44 2.69 -17.21
C ASN A 116 -3.78 2.01 -16.95
N HIS A 117 -3.90 0.69 -17.10
CA HIS A 117 -5.15 -0.03 -16.83
C HIS A 117 -5.44 -0.23 -15.33
N SER A 118 -4.47 0.05 -14.45
CA SER A 118 -4.67 -0.01 -13.01
C SER A 118 -5.39 1.23 -12.48
N LYS A 119 -6.43 1.05 -11.69
CA LYS A 119 -7.09 2.16 -10.96
C LYS A 119 -6.10 2.96 -10.11
N LEU A 120 -5.06 2.31 -9.56
CA LEU A 120 -4.08 2.95 -8.70
C LEU A 120 -3.08 3.83 -9.48
N LEU A 121 -2.55 3.34 -10.61
CA LEU A 121 -1.46 3.99 -11.33
C LEU A 121 -1.89 4.76 -12.59
N SER A 122 -3.14 4.66 -13.01
CA SER A 122 -3.64 5.32 -14.22
C SER A 122 -3.34 6.82 -14.23
N GLY A 123 -2.66 7.32 -15.27
CA GLY A 123 -2.30 8.73 -15.42
C GLY A 123 -1.30 9.25 -14.39
N ILE A 124 -0.60 8.36 -13.66
CA ILE A 124 0.52 8.74 -12.78
C ILE A 124 1.82 8.26 -13.43
N SER A 125 2.65 9.22 -13.84
CA SER A 125 3.98 8.96 -14.39
C SER A 125 4.86 10.20 -14.20
N ASP A 126 6.17 10.00 -14.15
CA ASP A 126 7.16 11.09 -14.19
C ASP A 126 7.49 11.45 -15.65
N GLU A 127 7.46 10.45 -16.52
CA GLU A 127 7.80 10.55 -17.93
C GLU A 127 6.96 9.58 -18.77
N ILE A 128 6.76 9.88 -20.03
CA ILE A 128 6.20 8.96 -21.03
C ILE A 128 7.30 8.68 -22.05
N ASN A 129 7.62 7.40 -22.25
CA ASN A 129 8.63 7.02 -23.23
C ASN A 129 8.11 7.11 -24.67
N SER A 130 9.00 6.89 -25.66
CA SER A 130 8.66 6.96 -27.09
C SER A 130 7.60 5.95 -27.54
N GLU A 131 7.34 4.91 -26.73
CA GLU A 131 6.30 3.90 -26.98
C GLU A 131 4.96 4.25 -26.30
N GLY A 132 4.87 5.42 -25.65
CA GLY A 132 3.68 5.85 -24.94
C GLY A 132 3.49 5.23 -23.55
N HIS A 133 4.52 4.58 -22.99
CA HIS A 133 4.44 3.97 -21.66
C HIS A 133 4.82 4.97 -20.57
N GLY A 134 4.04 4.99 -19.50
CA GLY A 134 4.34 5.75 -18.30
C GLY A 134 5.53 5.16 -17.54
N LEU A 135 6.48 6.01 -17.17
CA LEU A 135 7.65 5.67 -16.37
C LEU A 135 7.55 6.40 -15.03
N LEU A 136 7.91 5.71 -13.95
CA LEU A 136 7.97 6.26 -12.59
C LEU A 136 9.35 6.05 -11.99
N ASP A 137 9.91 7.10 -11.42
CA ASP A 137 11.10 7.07 -10.60
C ASP A 137 10.72 6.71 -9.18
N VAL A 138 11.18 5.54 -8.70
CA VAL A 138 10.76 4.95 -7.44
C VAL A 138 11.95 4.51 -6.59
N TRP A 139 11.70 4.26 -5.31
CA TRP A 139 12.67 3.70 -4.39
C TRP A 139 12.37 2.24 -4.10
N MET A 140 13.33 1.37 -4.41
CA MET A 140 13.29 -0.07 -4.12
C MET A 140 14.10 -0.39 -2.86
N SER A 141 13.65 -1.40 -2.12
CA SER A 141 14.40 -1.94 -0.97
C SER A 141 13.99 -3.39 -0.75
N HIS A 142 14.43 -4.31 -1.62
CA HIS A 142 14.00 -5.70 -1.53
C HIS A 142 15.05 -6.70 -2.04
N GLY A 143 15.11 -7.84 -1.36
CA GLY A 143 15.82 -9.06 -1.79
C GLY A 143 14.88 -10.22 -2.12
N ILE A 144 13.58 -10.04 -1.90
CA ILE A 144 12.50 -10.99 -2.23
C ILE A 144 11.60 -10.34 -3.27
N GLU A 145 11.14 -11.10 -4.23
CA GLU A 145 10.20 -10.67 -5.27
C GLU A 145 9.02 -11.62 -5.42
N VAL A 146 7.87 -11.09 -5.82
CA VAL A 146 6.73 -11.92 -6.23
C VAL A 146 7.05 -12.55 -7.58
N THR A 147 6.95 -13.88 -7.67
CA THR A 147 7.27 -14.67 -8.87
C THR A 147 6.04 -15.23 -9.56
N LYS A 148 4.90 -15.30 -8.83
CA LYS A 148 3.62 -15.75 -9.35
C LYS A 148 2.51 -14.87 -8.79
N LEU A 149 1.69 -14.32 -9.66
CA LEU A 149 0.50 -13.58 -9.27
C LEU A 149 -0.57 -14.51 -8.69
N PRO A 150 -1.36 -14.06 -7.71
CA PRO A 150 -2.59 -14.73 -7.33
C PRO A 150 -3.59 -14.77 -8.51
N ASN A 151 -4.58 -15.66 -8.43
CA ASN A 151 -5.63 -15.73 -9.45
C ASN A 151 -6.43 -14.41 -9.52
N ASN A 152 -6.76 -13.99 -10.74
CA ASN A 152 -7.49 -12.74 -11.04
C ASN A 152 -6.73 -11.46 -10.67
N PHE A 153 -5.41 -11.54 -10.53
CA PHE A 153 -4.55 -10.37 -10.42
C PHE A 153 -3.80 -10.15 -11.73
N GLU A 154 -3.52 -8.90 -12.03
CA GLU A 154 -2.82 -8.45 -13.23
C GLU A 154 -1.60 -7.62 -12.90
N LEU A 155 -0.62 -7.65 -13.79
CA LEU A 155 0.62 -6.90 -13.66
C LEU A 155 0.36 -5.41 -13.93
N ILE A 156 0.74 -4.53 -12.99
CA ILE A 156 0.59 -3.08 -13.13
C ILE A 156 1.90 -2.30 -13.14
N ALA A 157 3.01 -2.91 -12.69
CA ALA A 157 4.33 -2.28 -12.71
C ALA A 157 5.43 -3.33 -12.87
N SER A 158 6.50 -2.98 -13.60
CA SER A 158 7.65 -3.86 -13.82
C SER A 158 8.94 -3.07 -14.00
N THR A 159 10.09 -3.69 -13.62
CA THR A 159 11.44 -3.28 -14.02
C THR A 159 12.10 -4.41 -14.82
N ASN A 160 13.32 -4.19 -15.30
CA ASN A 160 14.11 -5.25 -15.93
C ASN A 160 14.56 -6.33 -14.92
N ASN A 161 14.75 -5.97 -13.64
CA ASN A 161 15.21 -6.88 -12.60
C ASN A 161 14.05 -7.43 -11.75
N CYS A 162 12.92 -6.70 -11.65
CA CYS A 162 11.73 -7.10 -10.92
C CYS A 162 10.52 -7.15 -11.88
N PRO A 163 10.27 -8.31 -12.52
CA PRO A 163 9.19 -8.46 -13.50
C PRO A 163 7.80 -8.16 -12.94
N ILE A 164 7.59 -8.38 -11.63
CA ILE A 164 6.34 -8.08 -10.91
C ILE A 164 6.66 -7.03 -9.83
N ALA A 165 6.88 -5.78 -10.24
CA ALA A 165 7.10 -4.65 -9.33
C ALA A 165 5.78 -4.05 -8.82
N GLY A 166 4.65 -4.48 -9.35
CA GLY A 166 3.31 -4.15 -8.85
C GLY A 166 2.24 -4.98 -9.53
N PHE A 167 1.21 -5.29 -8.78
CA PHE A 167 0.04 -6.03 -9.26
C PHE A 167 -1.26 -5.44 -8.70
N ALA A 168 -2.38 -5.76 -9.35
CA ALA A 168 -3.71 -5.33 -8.91
C ALA A 168 -4.78 -6.39 -9.18
N ASN A 169 -5.80 -6.41 -8.32
CA ASN A 169 -7.13 -6.88 -8.63
C ASN A 169 -8.06 -5.68 -8.57
N ASN A 170 -8.40 -5.11 -9.73
CA ASN A 170 -9.21 -3.89 -9.81
C ASN A 170 -10.66 -4.09 -9.35
N GLU A 171 -11.21 -5.32 -9.39
CA GLU A 171 -12.56 -5.62 -8.92
C GLU A 171 -12.63 -5.58 -7.40
N LYS A 172 -11.64 -6.19 -6.73
CA LYS A 172 -11.53 -6.20 -5.26
C LYS A 172 -10.92 -4.91 -4.70
N ASN A 173 -10.33 -4.06 -5.53
CA ASN A 173 -9.51 -2.93 -5.12
C ASN A 173 -8.29 -3.33 -4.27
N TYR A 174 -7.62 -4.42 -4.64
CA TYR A 174 -6.39 -4.90 -4.00
C TYR A 174 -5.19 -4.56 -4.87
N PHE A 175 -4.19 -3.92 -4.27
CA PHE A 175 -3.00 -3.43 -4.98
C PHE A 175 -1.74 -3.81 -4.21
N GLY A 176 -0.71 -4.25 -4.94
CA GLY A 176 0.61 -4.52 -4.40
C GLY A 176 1.67 -3.70 -5.12
N LEU A 177 2.56 -3.06 -4.38
CA LEU A 177 3.70 -2.30 -4.88
C LEU A 177 4.98 -2.81 -4.21
N GLN A 178 5.99 -3.21 -5.01
CA GLN A 178 7.28 -3.64 -4.49
C GLN A 178 8.13 -2.45 -4.01
N PHE A 179 7.90 -1.28 -4.57
CA PHE A 179 8.55 -0.03 -4.20
C PHE A 179 7.81 0.70 -3.08
N HIS A 180 8.49 1.70 -2.50
CA HIS A 180 8.02 2.49 -1.37
C HIS A 180 7.42 3.83 -1.84
N PRO A 181 6.09 3.98 -1.93
CA PRO A 181 5.46 5.25 -2.32
C PRO A 181 5.53 6.31 -1.20
N GLU A 182 5.77 5.91 0.05
CA GLU A 182 5.82 6.80 1.20
C GLU A 182 7.09 7.64 1.28
N VAL A 183 8.19 7.19 0.68
CA VAL A 183 9.48 7.88 0.75
C VAL A 183 9.60 8.99 -0.30
N THR A 184 10.37 10.02 0.00
CA THR A 184 10.55 11.21 -0.87
C THR A 184 11.21 10.91 -2.21
N HIS A 185 11.99 9.82 -2.27
CA HIS A 185 12.67 9.37 -3.50
C HIS A 185 11.70 8.79 -4.54
N THR A 186 10.49 8.39 -4.16
CA THR A 186 9.41 8.06 -5.09
C THR A 186 8.63 9.32 -5.41
N LYS A 187 8.98 9.99 -6.53
CA LYS A 187 8.50 11.34 -6.87
C LYS A 187 6.98 11.47 -6.87
N GLN A 188 6.27 10.48 -7.43
CA GLN A 188 4.82 10.47 -7.51
C GLN A 188 4.15 9.71 -6.33
N GLY A 189 4.93 9.35 -5.32
CA GLY A 189 4.46 8.51 -4.22
C GLY A 189 3.27 9.07 -3.47
N ILE A 190 3.28 10.38 -3.20
CA ILE A 190 2.16 11.04 -2.52
C ILE A 190 0.86 10.97 -3.35
N ARG A 191 0.95 11.10 -4.69
CA ARG A 191 -0.21 10.99 -5.59
C ARG A 191 -0.78 9.57 -5.62
N ILE A 192 0.08 8.55 -5.52
CA ILE A 192 -0.33 7.14 -5.44
C ILE A 192 -1.08 6.91 -4.13
N LEU A 193 -0.52 7.34 -2.99
CA LEU A 193 -1.16 7.21 -1.68
C LEU A 193 -2.46 8.02 -1.61
N GLU A 194 -2.48 9.26 -2.10
CA GLU A 194 -3.69 10.09 -2.16
C GLU A 194 -4.79 9.40 -2.95
N ARG A 195 -4.50 8.88 -4.13
CA ARG A 195 -5.47 8.14 -4.95
C ARG A 195 -6.01 6.92 -4.21
N PHE A 196 -5.15 6.16 -3.54
CA PHE A 196 -5.59 5.02 -2.75
C PHE A 196 -6.57 5.44 -1.66
N VAL A 197 -6.19 6.41 -0.80
CA VAL A 197 -7.02 6.77 0.35
C VAL A 197 -8.26 7.58 -0.02
N THR A 198 -8.19 8.49 -1.01
CA THR A 198 -9.32 9.38 -1.33
C THR A 198 -10.23 8.81 -2.44
N THR A 199 -9.65 8.27 -3.51
CA THR A 199 -10.44 7.83 -4.67
C THR A 199 -10.89 6.38 -4.50
N ILE A 200 -9.98 5.48 -4.09
CA ILE A 200 -10.26 4.04 -4.00
C ILE A 200 -10.97 3.70 -2.69
N CYS A 201 -10.45 4.19 -1.56
CA CYS A 201 -11.08 4.00 -0.23
C CYS A 201 -12.22 5.00 0.04
N GLN A 202 -12.43 5.99 -0.83
CA GLN A 202 -13.47 7.02 -0.70
C GLN A 202 -13.42 7.81 0.62
N CYS A 203 -12.23 8.01 1.16
CA CYS A 203 -12.06 8.81 2.36
C CYS A 203 -12.11 10.31 2.03
N GLU A 204 -12.88 11.06 2.80
CA GLU A 204 -12.88 12.52 2.78
C GLU A 204 -11.67 13.07 3.54
N LYS A 205 -11.13 14.22 3.09
CA LYS A 205 -9.98 14.90 3.72
C LYS A 205 -10.40 15.71 4.95
N ASN A 206 -10.93 15.03 5.98
CA ASN A 206 -11.47 15.64 7.19
C ASN A 206 -10.47 15.76 8.34
N TRP A 207 -9.32 15.10 8.25
CA TRP A 207 -8.24 15.14 9.23
C TRP A 207 -7.40 16.40 9.05
N THR A 208 -7.95 17.55 9.42
CA THR A 208 -7.29 18.86 9.35
C THR A 208 -7.09 19.44 10.75
N THR A 209 -6.08 20.29 10.94
CA THR A 209 -5.82 20.95 12.23
C THR A 209 -7.07 21.65 12.77
N GLU A 210 -7.82 22.36 11.92
CA GLU A 210 -9.05 23.03 12.29
C GLU A 210 -10.11 22.05 12.82
N ASN A 211 -10.37 20.96 12.08
CA ASN A 211 -11.36 19.97 12.47
C ASN A 211 -10.95 19.21 13.74
N ILE A 212 -9.66 18.95 13.92
CA ILE A 212 -9.10 18.32 15.14
C ILE A 212 -9.36 19.22 16.34
N ILE A 213 -9.01 20.51 16.25
CA ILE A 213 -9.24 21.48 17.33
C ILE A 213 -10.73 21.58 17.65
N ASN A 214 -11.58 21.73 16.64
CA ASN A 214 -13.04 21.80 16.82
C ASN A 214 -13.63 20.53 17.46
N ASN A 215 -13.08 19.36 17.16
CA ASN A 215 -13.50 18.10 17.76
C ASN A 215 -13.08 18.01 19.23
N LEU A 216 -11.87 18.47 19.56
CA LEU A 216 -11.36 18.48 20.94
C LEU A 216 -12.16 19.46 21.81
N LEU A 217 -12.46 20.65 21.32
CA LEU A 217 -13.24 21.67 22.06
C LEU A 217 -14.67 21.20 22.40
N LYS A 218 -15.24 20.28 21.63
CA LYS A 218 -16.57 19.71 21.93
C LYS A 218 -16.57 18.64 23.02
N LYS A 219 -15.40 18.10 23.36
CA LYS A 219 -15.24 17.05 24.38
C LYS A 219 -14.96 17.63 25.78
N ILE A 220 -14.78 18.94 25.86
CA ILE A 220 -14.62 19.74 27.09
C ILE A 220 -15.97 20.35 27.49
#